data_f1f33dcfdbc1d3f30509ade20ecaf1ca
#
_entry.id   f1f33dcfdbc1d3f30509ade20ecaf1ca
#
_cell.length_a   1.000
_cell.length_b   1.000
_cell.length_c   1.000
_cell.angle_alpha   90.00
_cell.angle_beta   90.00
_cell.angle_gamma   90.00
#
_symmetry.space_group_name_H-M   'P 1'
#
loop_
_entity.id
_entity.type
_entity.pdbx_description
1 polymer ?
#
loop_
_entity_poly.entity_id
_entity_poly.type
_entity_poly.pdbx_seq_one_letter_code
_entity_poly.pdbx_strand_id
1 'polypeptide(L)' 'MAMNERIIFQPYTSGRGNSVRPGEAVLCRTLDNARQRAEKAMAGGSIVGAHIIRVLEDAEAGDYGEPEYLAAIGRVPEAV' A
#
# COMPACT_ATOMS: atom_id res chain seq x y z
N MET A 1 -2.40 -8.20 -25.46
CA MET A 1 -2.21 -8.49 -24.04
C MET A 1 -1.97 -7.21 -23.29
N ALA A 2 -2.87 -6.87 -22.42
CA ALA A 2 -2.73 -5.66 -21.64
C ALA A 2 -2.56 -6.02 -20.17
N MET A 3 -1.30 -6.11 -19.74
CA MET A 3 -1.00 -6.24 -18.32
C MET A 3 -0.83 -4.84 -17.77
N ASN A 4 -1.74 -4.46 -16.88
CA ASN A 4 -1.68 -3.16 -16.21
C ASN A 4 -1.05 -3.32 -14.85
N GLU A 5 -0.02 -2.53 -14.60
CA GLU A 5 0.59 -2.47 -13.29
C GLU A 5 -0.12 -1.41 -12.45
N ARG A 6 -0.49 -1.80 -11.23
CA ARG A 6 -1.11 -0.89 -10.28
C ARG A 6 -0.24 -0.82 -9.04
N ILE A 7 0.10 0.40 -8.65
CA ILE A 7 0.84 0.66 -7.42
C ILE A 7 -0.17 1.16 -6.39
N ILE A 8 -0.26 0.47 -5.27
CA ILE A 8 -1.24 0.76 -4.23
C ILE A 8 -0.53 1.17 -2.95
N PHE A 9 -0.92 2.31 -2.42
CA PHE A 9 -0.49 2.77 -1.11
C PHE A 9 -1.54 2.34 -0.09
N GLN A 10 -1.17 1.43 0.81
CA GLN A 10 -2.05 0.95 1.87
C GLN A 10 -1.57 1.50 3.19
N PRO A 11 -2.22 2.54 3.71
CA PRO A 11 -1.85 3.12 4.99
C PRO A 11 -2.41 2.32 6.15
N TYR A 12 -1.78 2.47 7.31
CA TYR A 12 -2.24 1.89 8.56
C TYR A 12 -2.27 2.97 9.62
N THR A 13 -3.35 2.98 10.40
CA THR A 13 -3.51 3.90 11.52
C THR A 13 -3.44 3.13 12.83
N SER A 14 -3.26 3.85 13.93
CA SER A 14 -3.20 3.25 15.25
C SER A 14 -4.58 2.72 15.65
N GLY A 15 -4.62 1.45 16.05
CA GLY A 15 -5.80 0.83 16.61
C GLY A 15 -5.71 0.78 18.13
N ARG A 16 -6.49 -0.11 18.73
CA ARG A 16 -6.46 -0.33 20.17
C ARG A 16 -5.16 -1.00 20.58
N GLY A 17 -4.57 -0.53 21.65
CA GLY A 17 -3.31 -1.06 22.16
C GLY A 17 -2.21 -0.88 21.15
N ASN A 18 -1.52 -1.96 20.82
CA ASN A 18 -0.44 -1.95 19.82
C ASN A 18 -0.88 -2.39 18.43
N SER A 19 -2.19 -2.53 18.22
CA SER A 19 -2.70 -2.95 16.93
C SER A 19 -2.66 -1.81 15.92
N VAL A 20 -2.69 -2.19 14.64
CA VAL A 20 -2.82 -1.22 13.55
C VAL A 20 -4.06 -1.57 12.74
N ARG A 21 -4.67 -0.54 12.17
CA ARG A 21 -5.87 -0.68 11.35
C ARG A 21 -5.58 -0.27 9.92
N PRO A 22 -6.06 -1.02 8.93
CA PRO A 22 -5.94 -0.58 7.55
C PRO A 22 -6.79 0.66 7.31
N GLY A 23 -6.21 1.65 6.66
CA GLY A 23 -6.93 2.80 6.19
C GLY A 23 -7.34 2.62 4.74
N GLU A 24 -7.77 3.70 4.11
CA GLU A 24 -8.21 3.67 2.74
C GLU A 24 -7.03 3.52 1.79
N ALA A 25 -7.04 2.47 0.97
CA ALA A 25 -6.01 2.25 -0.02
C ALA A 25 -6.12 3.27 -1.15
N VAL A 26 -4.98 3.76 -1.62
CA VAL A 26 -4.93 4.78 -2.67
C VAL A 26 -4.11 4.24 -3.83
N LEU A 27 -4.66 4.38 -5.03
CA LEU A 27 -3.95 4.03 -6.25
C LEU A 27 -2.96 5.14 -6.59
N CYS A 28 -1.70 4.78 -6.79
CA CYS A 28 -0.64 5.71 -7.12
C CYS A 28 -0.10 5.42 -8.52
N ARG A 29 0.53 6.42 -9.11
CA ARG A 29 1.07 6.26 -10.47
C ARG A 29 2.39 5.52 -10.50
N THR A 30 3.24 5.77 -9.51
CA THR A 30 4.58 5.21 -9.45
C THR A 30 4.92 4.83 -8.02
N LEU A 31 5.97 4.01 -7.88
CA LEU A 31 6.52 3.67 -6.58
C LEU A 31 6.99 4.93 -5.83
N ASP A 32 7.67 5.85 -6.53
CA ASP A 32 8.14 7.08 -5.90
C ASP A 32 7.00 7.94 -5.39
N ASN A 33 5.91 8.01 -6.15
CA ASN A 33 4.72 8.76 -5.74
C ASN A 33 4.14 8.16 -4.46
N ALA A 34 4.04 6.84 -4.39
CA ALA A 34 3.54 6.14 -3.21
C ALA A 34 4.45 6.38 -2.00
N ARG A 35 5.78 6.35 -2.19
CA ARG A 35 6.74 6.62 -1.13
C ARG A 35 6.62 8.04 -0.58
N GLN A 36 6.51 9.01 -1.47
CA GLN A 36 6.35 10.41 -1.07
C GLN A 36 5.08 10.61 -0.27
N ARG A 37 4.00 9.97 -0.69
CA ARG A 37 2.73 10.03 0.03
C ARG A 37 2.86 9.42 1.42
N ALA A 38 3.54 8.28 1.52
CA ALA A 38 3.77 7.62 2.80
C ALA A 38 4.63 8.49 3.74
N GLU A 39 5.72 9.06 3.23
CA GLU A 39 6.61 9.91 4.01
C GLU A 39 5.88 11.15 4.55
N LYS A 40 5.08 11.78 3.72
CA LYS A 40 4.29 12.95 4.13
C LYS A 40 3.29 12.59 5.21
N ALA A 41 2.57 11.49 5.03
CA ALA A 41 1.56 11.07 5.99
C ALA A 41 2.20 10.65 7.31
N MET A 42 3.36 9.99 7.27
CA MET A 42 4.10 9.61 8.48
C MET A 42 4.60 10.86 9.22
N ALA A 43 5.18 11.81 8.48
CA ALA A 43 5.69 13.05 9.07
C ALA A 43 4.57 13.88 9.70
N GLY A 44 3.39 13.87 9.08
CA GLY A 44 2.23 14.60 9.60
C GLY A 44 1.51 13.87 10.73
N GLY A 45 1.87 12.62 11.02
CA GLY A 45 1.25 11.84 12.09
C GLY A 45 -0.12 11.27 11.76
N SER A 46 -0.55 11.34 10.50
CA SER A 46 -1.86 10.82 10.12
C SER A 46 -1.89 9.30 10.00
N ILE A 47 -0.73 8.68 9.80
CA ILE A 47 -0.61 7.22 9.75
C ILE A 47 0.58 6.77 10.60
N VAL A 48 0.59 5.50 11.00
CA VAL A 48 1.70 4.91 11.75
C VAL A 48 2.54 3.98 10.90
N GLY A 49 2.06 3.60 9.74
CA GLY A 49 2.79 2.75 8.79
C GLY A 49 2.06 2.63 7.48
N ALA A 50 2.68 1.97 6.54
CA ALA A 50 2.09 1.74 5.22
C ALA A 50 2.78 0.60 4.51
N HIS A 51 2.03 -0.09 3.65
CA HIS A 51 2.59 -0.98 2.64
C HIS A 51 2.47 -0.33 1.28
N ILE A 52 3.47 -0.53 0.44
CA ILE A 52 3.37 -0.20 -0.97
C ILE A 52 3.33 -1.52 -1.72
N ILE A 53 2.27 -1.71 -2.50
CA ILE A 53 1.93 -2.99 -3.09
C ILE A 53 1.82 -2.82 -4.61
N ARG A 54 2.40 -3.77 -5.34
CA ARG A 54 2.24 -3.82 -6.79
C ARG A 54 1.32 -4.98 -7.14
N VAL A 55 0.33 -4.70 -7.98
CA VAL A 55 -0.58 -5.71 -8.50
C VAL A 55 -0.57 -5.63 -10.02
N LEU A 56 -0.43 -6.77 -10.67
CA LEU A 56 -0.55 -6.87 -12.11
C LEU A 56 -1.96 -7.32 -12.45
N GLU A 57 -2.63 -6.56 -13.29
CA GLU A 57 -3.98 -6.86 -13.71
C GLU A 57 -3.97 -7.22 -15.20
N ASP A 58 -4.55 -8.36 -15.54
CA ASP A 58 -4.81 -8.71 -16.91
C ASP A 58 -6.25 -8.28 -17.25
N ALA A 59 -6.36 -7.16 -17.94
CA ALA A 59 -7.65 -6.57 -18.24
C ALA A 59 -8.51 -7.44 -19.16
N GLU A 60 -7.87 -8.23 -20.03
CA GLU A 60 -8.60 -9.10 -20.97
C GLU A 60 -9.21 -10.29 -20.26
N ALA A 61 -8.47 -10.89 -19.34
CA ALA A 61 -8.94 -12.06 -18.60
C ALA A 61 -9.73 -11.69 -17.34
N GLY A 62 -9.61 -10.45 -16.90
CA GLY A 62 -10.21 -10.01 -15.65
C GLY A 62 -9.50 -10.57 -14.42
N ASP A 63 -8.30 -11.08 -14.59
CA ASP A 63 -7.53 -11.69 -13.52
C ASP A 63 -6.55 -10.71 -12.90
N TYR A 64 -6.33 -10.88 -11.61
CA TYR A 64 -5.32 -10.14 -10.87
C TYR A 64 -4.23 -11.11 -10.45
N GLY A 65 -2.99 -10.70 -10.65
CA GLY A 65 -1.85 -11.45 -10.14
C GLY A 65 -1.76 -11.34 -8.62
N GLU A 66 -0.86 -12.11 -8.03
CA GLU A 66 -0.62 -12.03 -6.60
C GLU A 66 -0.03 -10.65 -6.25
N PRO A 67 -0.47 -10.04 -5.16
CA PRO A 67 0.10 -8.78 -4.75
C PRO A 67 1.56 -8.95 -4.33
N GLU A 68 2.40 -8.03 -4.79
CA GLU A 68 3.80 -7.99 -4.42
C GLU A 68 4.04 -6.80 -3.50
N TYR A 69 4.53 -7.06 -2.30
CA TYR A 69 4.80 -6.03 -1.32
C TYR A 69 6.17 -5.43 -1.61
N LEU A 70 6.18 -4.22 -2.16
CA LEU A 70 7.40 -3.54 -2.56
C LEU A 70 8.12 -2.86 -1.40
N ALA A 71 7.36 -2.41 -0.41
CA ALA A 71 7.93 -1.72 0.75
C ALA A 71 7.00 -1.83 1.94
N ALA A 72 7.59 -1.86 3.12
CA ALA A 72 6.89 -1.76 4.40
C ALA A 72 7.53 -0.60 5.16
N ILE A 73 6.73 0.39 5.53
CA ILE A 73 7.19 1.61 6.15
C ILE A 73 6.53 1.75 7.51
N GLY A 74 7.33 2.02 8.55
CA GLY A 74 6.80 2.19 9.89
C GLY A 74 6.17 0.93 10.46
N ARG A 75 5.08 1.09 11.21
CA ARG A 75 4.36 -0.03 11.82
C ARG A 75 3.34 -0.57 10.85
N VAL A 76 3.48 -1.84 10.53
CA VAL A 76 2.55 -2.56 9.66
C VAL A 76 2.10 -3.84 10.36
N PRO A 77 0.95 -4.43 9.96
CA PRO A 77 0.53 -5.70 10.56
C PRO A 77 1.57 -6.77 10.31
N GLU A 78 1.76 -7.64 11.30
CA GLU A 78 2.64 -8.77 11.11
C GLU A 78 2.04 -9.73 10.09
N ALA A 79 2.89 -10.21 9.18
CA ALA A 79 2.49 -11.26 8.27
C ALA A 79 2.30 -12.55 9.06
N VAL A 80 1.15 -13.16 8.88
CA VAL A 80 0.83 -14.41 9.54
C VAL A 80 1.13 -15.56 8.60
#